data_b89c482f1729844e986a6d870545afb5
#
_entry.id   b89c482f1729844e986a6d870545afb5
#
_cell.length_a   1.000
_cell.length_b   1.000
_cell.length_c   1.000
_cell.angle_alpha   90.00
_cell.angle_beta   90.00
_cell.angle_gamma   90.00
#
_symmetry.space_group_name_H-M   'P 1'
#
loop_
_entity.id
_entity.type
_entity.pdbx_description
1 polymer ?
#
loop_
_entity_poly.entity_id
_entity_poly.type
_entity_poly.pdbx_seq_one_letter_code
_entity_poly.pdbx_strand_id
1 'polypeptide(L)'
;MFSGQVEFEPSASWPPSSAPSADSGLRPTPKTSSHCQSFHCTLSDRHQLRLLQLRDAEELFALIEANRSYLKQWLSWLETTQTVEDTQHFIRQTRRRAQDNQGFSAAVCYDGNIAGVIGMHDFHKCDRKSSIGYWLAQSQQHKGLMSASCKALIDYGFNQLNLNRISILCATGNTQSRAIPERLGFTHEGTLRQAQWIDDRCVDHEIYAMLRHEWVKPSL
;
A
#
# COMPACT_ATOMS: atom_id res chain seq x y z
N MET A 1 1.62 26.08 -16.69
CA MET A 1 1.71 26.54 -15.32
C MET A 1 0.38 26.25 -14.64
N PHE A 2 0.24 25.13 -13.96
CA PHE A 2 -0.63 24.92 -12.79
C PHE A 2 -0.24 23.55 -12.23
N SER A 3 0.56 23.61 -11.18
CA SER A 3 0.94 22.48 -10.33
C SER A 3 -0.26 22.18 -9.44
N GLY A 4 -0.99 21.12 -9.71
CA GLY A 4 -2.08 20.63 -8.87
C GLY A 4 -1.61 19.43 -8.08
N GLN A 5 -0.92 19.65 -6.97
CA GLN A 5 -0.88 18.69 -5.89
C GLN A 5 -2.29 18.61 -5.32
N VAL A 6 -2.96 17.48 -5.44
CA VAL A 6 -4.17 17.22 -4.69
C VAL A 6 -3.73 16.88 -3.27
N GLU A 7 -3.52 17.89 -2.46
CA GLU A 7 -3.54 17.77 -1.01
C GLU A 7 -4.99 17.56 -0.61
N PHE A 8 -5.33 16.40 -0.12
CA PHE A 8 -6.56 16.18 0.59
C PHE A 8 -6.43 16.89 1.93
N GLU A 9 -6.95 18.12 2.02
CA GLU A 9 -7.21 18.77 3.30
C GLU A 9 -8.30 17.98 4.03
N PRO A 10 -8.15 17.72 5.34
CA PRO A 10 -9.21 17.17 6.14
C PRO A 10 -10.27 18.24 6.36
N SER A 11 -11.31 18.27 5.53
CA SER A 11 -12.42 19.19 5.68
C SER A 11 -13.40 18.70 6.74
N ALA A 12 -13.83 19.66 7.55
CA ALA A 12 -14.98 19.71 8.43
C ALA A 12 -14.85 19.02 9.79
N SER A 13 -14.55 19.87 10.77
CA SER A 13 -14.87 19.68 12.19
C SER A 13 -16.38 19.46 12.37
N TRP A 14 -16.75 18.25 12.76
CA TRP A 14 -18.05 17.97 13.34
C TRP A 14 -18.15 18.65 14.71
N PRO A 15 -19.26 19.31 15.08
CA PRO A 15 -19.38 19.97 16.38
C PRO A 15 -19.27 18.94 17.53
N PRO A 16 -18.67 19.31 18.67
CA PRO A 16 -18.52 18.42 19.79
C PRO A 16 -19.89 18.11 20.39
N SER A 17 -20.27 16.83 20.35
CA SER A 17 -21.37 16.30 21.15
C SER A 17 -20.95 16.35 22.63
N SER A 18 -21.75 17.01 23.46
CA SER A 18 -21.60 17.01 24.92
C SER A 18 -21.75 15.59 25.46
N ALA A 19 -20.64 15.01 25.87
CA ALA A 19 -20.61 13.73 26.59
C ALA A 19 -20.64 13.96 28.11
N PRO A 20 -21.38 13.12 28.90
CA PRO A 20 -21.34 13.18 30.33
C PRO A 20 -20.01 12.65 30.86
N SER A 21 -19.52 13.29 31.91
CA SER A 21 -18.36 12.89 32.67
C SER A 21 -18.52 11.47 33.25
N ALA A 22 -17.62 10.56 32.94
CA ALA A 22 -17.47 9.29 33.60
C ALA A 22 -16.01 8.88 33.68
N ASP A 23 -15.57 8.83 34.91
CA ASP A 23 -14.62 7.92 35.55
C ASP A 23 -13.24 7.65 34.94
N SER A 24 -12.25 8.04 35.72
CA SER A 24 -10.82 7.88 35.51
C SER A 24 -10.38 6.42 35.69
N GLY A 25 -10.52 5.64 34.60
CA GLY A 25 -9.80 4.40 34.44
C GLY A 25 -8.68 4.61 33.42
N LEU A 26 -7.44 4.83 33.87
CA LEU A 26 -6.25 4.87 33.02
C LEU A 26 -6.12 3.54 32.25
N ARG A 27 -6.61 3.53 31.01
CA ARG A 27 -6.23 2.48 30.07
C ARG A 27 -4.74 2.65 29.77
N PRO A 28 -3.92 1.62 29.87
CA PRO A 28 -2.51 1.72 29.50
C PRO A 28 -2.42 2.13 28.03
N THR A 29 -1.77 3.26 27.76
CA THR A 29 -1.39 3.68 26.41
C THR A 29 -0.56 2.55 25.80
N PRO A 30 -0.93 2.00 24.66
CA PRO A 30 -0.11 1.00 23.99
C PRO A 30 1.23 1.66 23.70
N LYS A 31 2.33 1.06 24.16
CA LYS A 31 3.68 1.44 23.80
C LYS A 31 3.73 1.43 22.29
N THR A 32 3.90 2.59 21.67
CA THR A 32 4.09 2.76 20.22
C THR A 32 5.43 2.14 19.85
N SER A 33 5.44 0.83 19.65
CA SER A 33 6.60 0.15 19.10
C SER A 33 6.73 0.59 17.64
N SER A 34 7.96 0.95 17.23
CA SER A 34 8.35 1.43 15.90
C SER A 34 8.28 0.34 14.82
N HIS A 35 7.13 -0.33 14.69
CA HIS A 35 6.96 -1.53 13.87
C HIS A 35 7.20 -1.27 12.37
N CYS A 36 6.75 -0.12 11.84
CA CYS A 36 6.93 0.18 10.42
C CYS A 36 8.40 0.44 10.01
N GLN A 37 9.29 0.73 10.95
CA GLN A 37 10.68 1.14 10.65
C GLN A 37 11.60 -0.03 10.27
N SER A 38 11.22 -1.26 10.63
CA SER A 38 12.06 -2.45 10.46
C SER A 38 11.34 -3.58 9.71
N PHE A 39 10.34 -3.23 8.87
CA PHE A 39 9.60 -4.23 8.12
C PHE A 39 10.53 -5.04 7.21
N HIS A 40 10.57 -6.33 7.45
CA HIS A 40 11.24 -7.34 6.63
C HIS A 40 10.47 -8.65 6.75
N CYS A 41 10.26 -9.35 5.64
CA CYS A 41 9.57 -10.62 5.61
C CYS A 41 10.19 -11.53 4.55
N THR A 42 10.70 -12.68 4.97
CA THR A 42 11.17 -13.74 4.07
C THR A 42 10.00 -14.67 3.78
N LEU A 43 9.64 -14.82 2.52
CA LEU A 43 8.53 -15.64 2.05
C LEU A 43 9.01 -17.00 1.51
N SER A 44 10.21 -17.01 0.94
CA SER A 44 10.96 -18.21 0.52
C SER A 44 12.44 -17.86 0.36
N ASP A 45 13.28 -18.83 0.05
CA ASP A 45 14.71 -18.62 -0.23
C ASP A 45 14.96 -17.61 -1.37
N ARG A 46 14.00 -17.46 -2.28
CA ARG A 46 14.08 -16.59 -3.45
C ARG A 46 13.21 -15.32 -3.34
N HIS A 47 12.26 -15.25 -2.39
CA HIS A 47 11.27 -14.19 -2.31
C HIS A 47 11.26 -13.55 -0.93
N GLN A 48 11.51 -12.25 -0.87
CA GLN A 48 11.50 -11.46 0.36
C GLN A 48 10.89 -10.07 0.14
N LEU A 49 10.37 -9.50 1.22
CA LEU A 49 9.92 -8.11 1.29
C LEU A 49 10.83 -7.35 2.25
N ARG A 50 11.28 -6.19 1.86
CA ARG A 50 12.06 -5.29 2.72
C ARG A 50 11.77 -3.83 2.42
N LEU A 51 11.92 -2.97 3.42
CA LEU A 51 11.78 -1.53 3.16
C LEU A 51 12.76 -1.08 2.08
N LEU A 52 12.30 -0.17 1.22
CA LEU A 52 13.12 0.49 0.23
C LEU A 52 14.24 1.30 0.90
N GLN A 53 15.42 1.29 0.31
CA GLN A 53 16.61 2.01 0.75
C GLN A 53 17.11 2.94 -0.37
N LEU A 54 17.80 4.03 -0.02
CA LEU A 54 18.28 4.99 -1.03
C LEU A 54 19.18 4.35 -2.09
N ARG A 55 19.94 3.33 -1.73
CA ARG A 55 20.76 2.56 -2.67
C ARG A 55 19.97 1.79 -3.73
N ASP A 56 18.67 1.60 -3.50
CA ASP A 56 17.80 0.90 -4.43
C ASP A 56 17.30 1.80 -5.57
N ALA A 57 17.59 3.10 -5.52
CA ALA A 57 16.98 4.08 -6.42
C ALA A 57 17.32 3.83 -7.90
N GLU A 58 18.56 3.51 -8.21
CA GLU A 58 19.01 3.25 -9.59
C GLU A 58 18.36 1.97 -10.14
N GLU A 59 18.40 0.87 -9.36
CA GLU A 59 17.78 -0.40 -9.74
C GLU A 59 16.26 -0.24 -9.92
N LEU A 60 15.61 0.44 -8.97
CA LEU A 60 14.18 0.66 -9.01
C LEU A 60 13.78 1.55 -10.20
N PHE A 61 14.51 2.62 -10.47
CA PHE A 61 14.28 3.48 -11.62
C PHE A 61 14.46 2.72 -12.94
N ALA A 62 15.54 1.97 -13.09
CA ALA A 62 15.77 1.13 -14.27
C ALA A 62 14.63 0.12 -14.48
N LEU A 63 14.11 -0.48 -13.40
CA LEU A 63 12.98 -1.39 -13.46
C LEU A 63 11.71 -0.67 -13.90
N ILE A 64 11.46 0.55 -13.42
CA ILE A 64 10.33 1.39 -13.84
C ILE A 64 10.44 1.69 -15.34
N GLU A 65 11.61 2.15 -15.81
CA GLU A 65 11.83 2.48 -17.22
C GLU A 65 11.59 1.27 -18.13
N ALA A 66 12.11 0.11 -17.77
CA ALA A 66 11.91 -1.13 -18.53
C ALA A 66 10.44 -1.57 -18.62
N ASN A 67 9.60 -1.07 -17.72
CA ASN A 67 8.17 -1.41 -17.64
C ASN A 67 7.23 -0.21 -17.85
N ARG A 68 7.76 0.97 -18.22
CA ARG A 68 7.03 2.25 -18.27
C ARG A 68 5.74 2.16 -19.08
N SER A 69 5.80 1.63 -20.30
CA SER A 69 4.65 1.51 -21.21
C SER A 69 3.52 0.65 -20.62
N TYR A 70 3.88 -0.41 -19.90
CA TYR A 70 2.93 -1.29 -19.24
C TYR A 70 2.34 -0.62 -17.97
N LEU A 71 3.19 -0.04 -17.13
CA LEU A 71 2.78 0.56 -15.87
C LEU A 71 1.95 1.84 -16.07
N LYS A 72 2.25 2.64 -17.11
CA LYS A 72 1.55 3.89 -17.43
C LYS A 72 0.04 3.70 -17.64
N GLN A 73 -0.39 2.53 -18.03
CA GLN A 73 -1.81 2.23 -18.19
C GLN A 73 -2.61 2.32 -16.87
N TRP A 74 -1.93 2.19 -15.71
CA TRP A 74 -2.57 2.04 -14.41
C TRP A 74 -2.07 3.00 -13.33
N LEU A 75 -0.90 3.63 -13.52
CA LEU A 75 -0.17 4.35 -12.48
C LEU A 75 0.13 5.78 -12.94
N SER A 76 -0.63 6.74 -12.41
CA SER A 76 -0.51 8.18 -12.75
C SER A 76 0.82 8.81 -12.31
N TRP A 77 1.44 8.32 -11.22
CA TRP A 77 2.69 8.86 -10.68
C TRP A 77 3.90 8.71 -11.62
N LEU A 78 3.80 7.90 -12.66
CA LEU A 78 4.87 7.76 -13.67
C LEU A 78 5.14 9.05 -14.43
N GLU A 79 4.18 9.94 -14.55
CA GLU A 79 4.38 11.25 -15.17
C GLU A 79 5.37 12.12 -14.40
N THR A 80 5.41 11.97 -13.09
CA THR A 80 6.31 12.72 -12.21
C THR A 80 7.60 11.96 -11.85
N THR A 81 7.73 10.70 -12.25
CA THR A 81 8.93 9.89 -12.02
C THR A 81 9.70 9.76 -13.33
N GLN A 82 10.61 10.72 -13.59
CA GLN A 82 11.36 10.84 -14.84
C GLN A 82 12.86 10.62 -14.66
N THR A 83 13.34 10.66 -13.41
CA THR A 83 14.77 10.58 -13.09
C THR A 83 15.03 9.65 -11.89
N VAL A 84 16.28 9.29 -11.68
CA VAL A 84 16.71 8.55 -10.48
C VAL A 84 16.47 9.40 -9.22
N GLU A 85 16.63 10.72 -9.33
CA GLU A 85 16.40 11.68 -8.24
C GLU A 85 14.93 11.67 -7.78
N ASP A 86 13.98 11.55 -8.69
CA ASP A 86 12.54 11.41 -8.35
C ASP A 86 12.30 10.11 -7.58
N THR A 87 12.93 9.03 -8.01
CA THR A 87 12.88 7.74 -7.30
C THR A 87 13.53 7.83 -5.92
N GLN A 88 14.66 8.54 -5.78
CA GLN A 88 15.26 8.81 -4.48
C GLN A 88 14.34 9.63 -3.60
N HIS A 89 13.66 10.63 -4.17
CA HIS A 89 12.69 11.45 -3.44
C HIS A 89 11.53 10.59 -2.91
N PHE A 90 10.94 9.75 -3.75
CA PHE A 90 9.93 8.78 -3.34
C PHE A 90 10.43 7.87 -2.20
N ILE A 91 11.65 7.33 -2.29
CA ILE A 91 12.21 6.47 -1.26
C ILE A 91 12.39 7.23 0.07
N ARG A 92 12.86 8.49 0.03
CA ARG A 92 12.95 9.32 1.24
C ARG A 92 11.58 9.56 1.87
N GLN A 93 10.58 9.87 1.06
CA GLN A 93 9.21 10.11 1.55
C GLN A 93 8.61 8.85 2.20
N THR A 94 8.68 7.69 1.53
CA THR A 94 8.12 6.46 2.09
C THR A 94 8.83 6.03 3.36
N ARG A 95 10.15 6.25 3.47
CA ARG A 95 10.90 6.01 4.71
C ARG A 95 10.49 6.95 5.84
N ARG A 96 10.24 8.22 5.55
CA ARG A 96 9.73 9.18 6.53
C ARG A 96 8.34 8.76 7.03
N ARG A 97 7.42 8.39 6.11
CA ARG A 97 6.10 7.86 6.49
C ARG A 97 6.22 6.63 7.40
N ALA A 98 7.17 5.72 7.13
CA ALA A 98 7.43 4.58 7.99
C ALA A 98 7.88 5.00 9.40
N GLN A 99 8.73 6.01 9.52
CA GLN A 99 9.16 6.57 10.80
C GLN A 99 8.00 7.18 11.59
N ASP A 100 7.09 7.87 10.89
CA ASP A 100 5.92 8.53 11.47
C ASP A 100 4.73 7.58 11.69
N ASN A 101 4.89 6.29 11.38
CA ASN A 101 3.82 5.27 11.38
C ASN A 101 2.59 5.69 10.55
N GLN A 102 2.84 6.28 9.37
CA GLN A 102 1.82 6.72 8.41
C GLN A 102 1.76 5.83 7.17
N GLY A 103 2.41 4.68 7.20
CA GLY A 103 2.53 3.76 6.08
C GLY A 103 3.98 3.53 5.67
N PHE A 104 4.18 2.65 4.70
CA PHE A 104 5.50 2.33 4.16
C PHE A 104 5.38 1.68 2.79
N SER A 105 6.49 1.70 2.04
CA SER A 105 6.65 0.90 0.84
C SER A 105 7.83 -0.03 0.98
N ALA A 106 7.64 -1.27 0.53
CA ALA A 106 8.64 -2.33 0.54
C ALA A 106 8.97 -2.78 -0.88
N ALA A 107 10.23 -3.07 -1.14
CA ALA A 107 10.64 -3.78 -2.33
C ALA A 107 10.13 -5.23 -2.26
N VAL A 108 9.55 -5.71 -3.35
CA VAL A 108 9.33 -7.13 -3.61
C VAL A 108 10.60 -7.63 -4.28
N CYS A 109 11.42 -8.38 -3.54
CA CYS A 109 12.68 -8.92 -4.06
C CYS A 109 12.49 -10.38 -4.46
N TYR A 110 12.98 -10.72 -5.64
CA TYR A 110 12.98 -12.08 -6.16
C TYR A 110 14.33 -12.42 -6.79
N ASP A 111 14.95 -13.53 -6.36
CA ASP A 111 16.32 -13.91 -6.76
C ASP A 111 17.36 -12.79 -6.53
N GLY A 112 17.22 -12.07 -5.42
CA GLY A 112 18.14 -10.99 -5.03
C GLY A 112 17.88 -9.64 -5.71
N ASN A 113 17.03 -9.55 -6.73
CA ASN A 113 16.73 -8.33 -7.47
C ASN A 113 15.34 -7.78 -7.11
N ILE A 114 15.15 -6.48 -7.30
CA ILE A 114 13.83 -5.85 -7.14
C ILE A 114 12.92 -6.27 -8.30
N ALA A 115 11.79 -6.87 -7.98
CA ALA A 115 10.77 -7.29 -8.94
C ALA A 115 9.57 -6.32 -9.01
N GLY A 116 9.39 -5.47 -8.00
CA GLY A 116 8.31 -4.52 -7.89
C GLY A 116 8.24 -3.89 -6.51
N VAL A 117 7.14 -3.22 -6.21
CA VAL A 117 6.91 -2.54 -4.93
C VAL A 117 5.52 -2.88 -4.41
N ILE A 118 5.43 -3.05 -3.10
CA ILE A 118 4.19 -3.17 -2.36
C ILE A 118 4.24 -2.26 -1.14
N GLY A 119 3.10 -1.68 -0.74
CA GLY A 119 3.08 -0.81 0.43
C GLY A 119 1.74 -0.76 1.12
N MET A 120 1.76 -0.26 2.35
CA MET A 120 0.55 0.11 3.10
C MET A 120 0.46 1.63 3.17
N HIS A 121 -0.73 2.16 2.85
CA HIS A 121 -1.03 3.58 2.73
C HIS A 121 -2.29 3.92 3.52
N ASP A 122 -2.63 5.20 3.61
CA ASP A 122 -3.87 5.70 4.21
C ASP A 122 -4.10 5.14 5.63
N PHE A 123 -3.07 5.28 6.46
CA PHE A 123 -3.12 4.81 7.85
C PHE A 123 -4.02 5.71 8.70
N HIS A 124 -5.16 5.17 9.12
CA HIS A 124 -6.04 5.79 10.09
C HIS A 124 -5.96 5.08 11.43
N LYS A 125 -5.17 5.63 12.36
CA LYS A 125 -4.94 5.01 13.67
C LYS A 125 -6.23 4.84 14.48
N CYS A 126 -7.10 5.86 14.48
CA CYS A 126 -8.37 5.80 15.21
C CYS A 126 -9.31 4.73 14.63
N ASP A 127 -9.40 4.64 13.30
CA ASP A 127 -10.27 3.68 12.62
C ASP A 127 -9.60 2.32 12.44
N ARG A 128 -8.32 2.21 12.74
CA ARG A 128 -7.50 1.00 12.56
C ARG A 128 -7.64 0.42 11.14
N LYS A 129 -7.51 1.27 10.14
CA LYS A 129 -7.62 0.90 8.73
C LYS A 129 -6.43 1.37 7.92
N SER A 130 -6.17 0.68 6.80
CA SER A 130 -5.16 1.03 5.80
C SER A 130 -5.54 0.47 4.45
N SER A 131 -4.86 0.93 3.39
CA SER A 131 -4.95 0.36 2.05
C SER A 131 -3.62 -0.28 1.64
N ILE A 132 -3.67 -1.30 0.76
CA ILE A 132 -2.49 -1.90 0.13
C ILE A 132 -2.47 -1.49 -1.34
N GLY A 133 -1.33 -0.93 -1.78
CA GLY A 133 -1.03 -0.65 -3.17
C GLY A 133 0.21 -1.42 -3.62
N TYR A 134 0.25 -1.82 -4.90
CA TYR A 134 1.36 -2.61 -5.45
C TYR A 134 1.49 -2.47 -6.95
N TRP A 135 2.68 -2.79 -7.43
CA TRP A 135 2.96 -3.07 -8.83
C TRP A 135 4.12 -4.08 -8.96
N LEU A 136 4.18 -4.78 -10.08
CA LEU A 136 5.20 -5.79 -10.37
C LEU A 136 5.67 -5.64 -11.80
N ALA A 137 6.95 -5.84 -12.05
CA ALA A 137 7.49 -5.90 -13.41
C ALA A 137 6.80 -6.99 -14.22
N GLN A 138 6.54 -6.73 -15.50
CA GLN A 138 5.79 -7.63 -16.38
C GLN A 138 6.41 -9.02 -16.46
N SER A 139 7.74 -9.11 -16.52
CA SER A 139 8.50 -10.37 -16.55
C SER A 139 8.43 -11.19 -15.25
N GLN A 140 7.96 -10.59 -14.17
CA GLN A 140 7.86 -11.22 -12.85
C GLN A 140 6.44 -11.63 -12.49
N GLN A 141 5.48 -11.36 -13.37
CA GLN A 141 4.07 -11.74 -13.19
C GLN A 141 3.89 -13.27 -13.32
N HIS A 142 2.71 -13.73 -12.93
CA HIS A 142 2.30 -15.14 -12.98
C HIS A 142 3.13 -16.12 -12.14
N LYS A 143 4.05 -15.61 -11.30
CA LYS A 143 4.87 -16.41 -10.38
C LYS A 143 4.29 -16.49 -8.95
N GLY A 144 3.11 -15.92 -8.71
CA GLY A 144 2.48 -15.87 -7.39
C GLY A 144 3.09 -14.83 -6.43
N LEU A 145 4.15 -14.10 -6.85
CA LEU A 145 4.90 -13.18 -5.99
C LEU A 145 4.00 -12.14 -5.31
N MET A 146 3.16 -11.44 -6.07
CA MET A 146 2.33 -10.38 -5.50
C MET A 146 1.24 -10.91 -4.56
N SER A 147 0.64 -12.07 -4.86
CA SER A 147 -0.33 -12.69 -3.96
C SER A 147 0.30 -13.10 -2.62
N ALA A 148 1.51 -13.68 -2.65
CA ALA A 148 2.26 -14.01 -1.44
C ALA A 148 2.68 -12.75 -0.67
N SER A 149 3.11 -11.70 -1.37
CA SER A 149 3.45 -10.40 -0.78
C SER A 149 2.25 -9.74 -0.09
N CYS A 150 1.09 -9.70 -0.76
CA CYS A 150 -0.15 -9.18 -0.17
C CYS A 150 -0.55 -9.96 1.08
N LYS A 151 -0.50 -11.31 1.03
CA LYS A 151 -0.79 -12.15 2.19
C LYS A 151 0.09 -11.78 3.39
N ALA A 152 1.40 -11.63 3.16
CA ALA A 152 2.35 -11.24 4.21
C ALA A 152 2.05 -9.85 4.79
N LEU A 153 1.69 -8.87 3.94
CA LEU A 153 1.31 -7.54 4.41
C LEU A 153 -0.01 -7.55 5.19
N ILE A 154 -0.99 -8.34 4.79
CA ILE A 154 -2.26 -8.49 5.49
C ILE A 154 -2.02 -9.10 6.88
N ASP A 155 -1.24 -10.19 6.95
CA ASP A 155 -0.83 -10.81 8.21
C ASP A 155 -0.12 -9.80 9.12
N TYR A 156 0.79 -9.01 8.58
CA TYR A 156 1.50 -7.97 9.31
C TYR A 156 0.56 -6.86 9.80
N GLY A 157 -0.32 -6.39 8.94
CA GLY A 157 -1.30 -5.35 9.26
C GLY A 157 -2.23 -5.74 10.40
N PHE A 158 -2.78 -6.96 10.36
CA PHE A 158 -3.69 -7.42 11.39
C PHE A 158 -2.98 -7.82 12.69
N ASN A 159 -1.82 -8.47 12.61
CA ASN A 159 -1.17 -9.04 13.79
C ASN A 159 -0.17 -8.09 14.47
N GLN A 160 0.52 -7.24 13.71
CA GLN A 160 1.56 -6.35 14.23
C GLN A 160 1.08 -4.89 14.34
N LEU A 161 0.31 -4.41 13.36
CA LEU A 161 -0.18 -3.04 13.35
C LEU A 161 -1.58 -2.88 13.98
N ASN A 162 -2.18 -4.00 14.44
CA ASN A 162 -3.50 -4.03 15.06
C ASN A 162 -4.60 -3.37 14.22
N LEU A 163 -4.50 -3.47 12.88
CA LEU A 163 -5.54 -3.00 12.00
C LEU A 163 -6.81 -3.83 12.14
N ASN A 164 -7.93 -3.24 11.81
CA ASN A 164 -9.24 -3.91 11.75
C ASN A 164 -9.72 -4.13 10.32
N ARG A 165 -9.26 -3.24 9.40
CA ARG A 165 -9.66 -3.27 8.00
C ARG A 165 -8.47 -2.96 7.09
N ILE A 166 -8.34 -3.74 6.02
CA ILE A 166 -7.38 -3.52 4.94
C ILE A 166 -8.15 -3.49 3.63
N SER A 167 -7.94 -2.46 2.82
CA SER A 167 -8.56 -2.31 1.50
C SER A 167 -7.54 -2.39 0.38
N ILE A 168 -8.00 -2.79 -0.80
CA ILE A 168 -7.25 -2.76 -2.07
C ILE A 168 -8.17 -2.09 -3.09
N LEU A 169 -7.65 -1.07 -3.76
CA LEU A 169 -8.34 -0.36 -4.83
C LEU A 169 -7.65 -0.68 -6.15
N CYS A 170 -8.41 -1.08 -7.14
CA CYS A 170 -7.89 -1.40 -8.48
C CYS A 170 -8.74 -0.72 -9.54
N ALA A 171 -8.11 -0.17 -10.58
CA ALA A 171 -8.86 0.28 -11.75
C ALA A 171 -9.72 -0.87 -12.31
N THR A 172 -10.98 -0.60 -12.64
CA THR A 172 -11.97 -1.59 -13.10
C THR A 172 -11.44 -2.45 -14.25
N GLY A 173 -10.71 -1.85 -15.19
CA GLY A 173 -10.08 -2.56 -16.32
C GLY A 173 -8.81 -3.34 -15.97
N ASN A 174 -8.23 -3.18 -14.79
CA ASN A 174 -7.00 -3.88 -14.39
C ASN A 174 -7.32 -5.26 -13.78
N THR A 175 -7.73 -6.18 -14.63
CA THR A 175 -8.14 -7.54 -14.23
C THR A 175 -7.05 -8.31 -13.51
N GLN A 176 -5.78 -8.10 -13.85
CA GLN A 176 -4.65 -8.75 -13.20
C GLN A 176 -4.49 -8.27 -11.74
N SER A 177 -4.64 -6.98 -11.51
CA SER A 177 -4.61 -6.41 -10.14
C SER A 177 -5.82 -6.88 -9.32
N ARG A 178 -7.03 -6.88 -9.92
CA ARG A 178 -8.26 -7.33 -9.27
C ARG A 178 -8.23 -8.81 -8.86
N ALA A 179 -7.63 -9.66 -9.67
CA ALA A 179 -7.51 -11.09 -9.37
C ALA A 179 -6.76 -11.40 -8.06
N ILE A 180 -6.00 -10.44 -7.51
CA ILE A 180 -5.26 -10.64 -6.25
C ILE A 180 -6.21 -10.57 -5.03
N PRO A 181 -6.95 -9.47 -4.78
CA PRO A 181 -7.91 -9.44 -3.69
C PRO A 181 -8.98 -10.51 -3.83
N GLU A 182 -9.47 -10.81 -5.03
CA GLU A 182 -10.45 -11.87 -5.28
C GLU A 182 -9.92 -13.24 -4.82
N ARG A 183 -8.68 -13.58 -5.20
CA ARG A 183 -8.04 -14.84 -4.79
C ARG A 183 -7.75 -14.90 -3.29
N LEU A 184 -7.49 -13.78 -2.65
CA LEU A 184 -7.25 -13.69 -1.21
C LEU A 184 -8.54 -13.63 -0.38
N GLY A 185 -9.71 -13.69 -1.02
CA GLY A 185 -11.00 -13.74 -0.35
C GLY A 185 -11.48 -12.38 0.18
N PHE A 186 -11.00 -11.28 -0.39
CA PHE A 186 -11.53 -9.95 -0.08
C PHE A 186 -12.98 -9.83 -0.56
N THR A 187 -13.80 -9.15 0.22
CA THR A 187 -15.15 -8.78 -0.19
C THR A 187 -15.08 -7.60 -1.17
N HIS A 188 -15.72 -7.71 -2.32
CA HIS A 188 -15.95 -6.59 -3.22
C HIS A 188 -17.06 -5.70 -2.65
N GLU A 189 -16.76 -4.44 -2.33
CA GLU A 189 -17.71 -3.52 -1.68
C GLU A 189 -18.35 -2.54 -2.63
N GLY A 190 -17.87 -2.42 -3.86
CA GLY A 190 -18.46 -1.56 -4.87
C GLY A 190 -17.43 -0.92 -5.80
N THR A 191 -17.96 -0.02 -6.65
CA THR A 191 -17.19 0.72 -7.65
C THR A 191 -17.23 2.21 -7.34
N LEU A 192 -16.06 2.82 -7.21
CA LEU A 192 -15.90 4.28 -7.19
C LEU A 192 -15.81 4.78 -8.63
N ARG A 193 -16.83 5.49 -9.08
CA ARG A 193 -16.84 6.05 -10.43
C ARG A 193 -15.89 7.24 -10.53
N GLN A 194 -15.12 7.31 -11.62
CA GLN A 194 -14.18 8.40 -11.92
C GLN A 194 -13.22 8.70 -10.75
N ALA A 195 -12.66 7.64 -10.18
CA ALA A 195 -11.88 7.72 -8.94
C ALA A 195 -10.44 8.20 -9.15
N GLN A 196 -9.90 8.07 -10.37
CA GLN A 196 -8.52 8.45 -10.66
C GLN A 196 -8.36 8.95 -12.09
N TRP A 197 -7.60 10.05 -12.27
CA TRP A 197 -7.09 10.47 -13.56
C TRP A 197 -5.79 9.73 -13.89
N ILE A 198 -5.72 9.18 -15.09
CA ILE A 198 -4.51 8.58 -15.66
C ILE A 198 -4.36 9.18 -17.06
N ASP A 199 -3.32 9.98 -17.26
CA ASP A 199 -3.15 10.80 -18.45
C ASP A 199 -4.41 11.69 -18.71
N ASP A 200 -5.08 11.48 -19.84
CA ASP A 200 -6.27 12.23 -20.29
C ASP A 200 -7.60 11.50 -20.00
N ARG A 201 -7.58 10.39 -19.28
CA ARG A 201 -8.78 9.59 -18.97
C ARG A 201 -9.02 9.46 -17.48
N CYS A 202 -10.29 9.49 -17.10
CA CYS A 202 -10.72 9.15 -15.76
C CYS A 202 -11.13 7.68 -15.69
N VAL A 203 -10.69 6.96 -14.66
CA VAL A 203 -10.97 5.54 -14.48
C VAL A 203 -11.74 5.29 -13.20
N ASP A 204 -12.63 4.30 -13.25
CA ASP A 204 -13.33 3.79 -12.09
C ASP A 204 -12.43 2.82 -11.30
N HIS A 205 -12.62 2.78 -9.99
CA HIS A 205 -11.93 1.82 -9.12
C HIS A 205 -12.90 0.85 -8.46
N GLU A 206 -12.56 -0.43 -8.52
CA GLU A 206 -13.18 -1.43 -7.67
C GLU A 206 -12.55 -1.38 -6.27
N ILE A 207 -13.40 -1.39 -5.23
CA ILE A 207 -12.98 -1.44 -3.84
C ILE A 207 -13.16 -2.86 -3.34
N TYR A 208 -12.08 -3.41 -2.83
CA TYR A 208 -12.06 -4.68 -2.11
C TYR A 208 -11.60 -4.45 -0.69
N ALA A 209 -12.20 -5.14 0.27
CA ALA A 209 -11.81 -5.06 1.67
C ALA A 209 -11.75 -6.41 2.34
N MET A 210 -10.88 -6.50 3.36
CA MET A 210 -10.73 -7.62 4.27
C MET A 210 -10.84 -7.09 5.69
N LEU A 211 -11.68 -7.67 6.51
CA LEU A 211 -11.78 -7.39 7.92
C LEU A 211 -10.96 -8.40 8.73
N ARG A 212 -10.44 -7.95 9.86
CA ARG A 212 -9.57 -8.78 10.71
C ARG A 212 -10.20 -10.13 11.08
N HIS A 213 -11.49 -10.16 11.39
CA HIS A 213 -12.19 -11.39 11.78
C HIS A 213 -12.47 -12.34 10.62
N GLU A 214 -12.42 -11.84 9.38
CA GLU A 214 -12.58 -12.64 8.15
C GLU A 214 -11.25 -13.27 7.73
N TRP A 215 -10.11 -12.69 8.17
CA TRP A 215 -8.78 -13.18 7.84
C TRP A 215 -8.44 -14.41 8.67
N VAL A 216 -8.88 -15.56 8.22
CA VAL A 216 -8.53 -16.86 8.80
C VAL A 216 -7.20 -17.28 8.18
N LYS A 217 -6.17 -17.54 9.03
CA LYS A 217 -4.94 -18.15 8.52
C LYS A 217 -5.30 -19.43 7.79
N PRO A 218 -5.00 -19.56 6.47
CA PRO A 218 -5.12 -20.86 5.83
C PRO A 218 -4.24 -21.82 6.63
N SER A 219 -4.83 -22.90 7.14
CA SER A 219 -4.07 -23.99 7.74
C SER A 219 -3.02 -24.45 6.73
N LEU A 220 -1.78 -24.50 7.17
CA LEU A 220 -0.64 -25.04 6.41
C LEU A 220 -0.83 -26.54 6.20
#